data_918a90f10843451664c649b101faf8d7
#
_entry.id   918a90f10843451664c649b101faf8d7
#
_cell.length_a   1.000
_cell.length_b   1.000
_cell.length_c   1.000
_cell.angle_alpha   90.00
_cell.angle_beta   90.00
_cell.angle_gamma   90.00
#
_symmetry.space_group_name_H-M   'P 1'
#
loop_
_entity.id
_entity.type
_entity.pdbx_description
1 polymer ?
#
loop_
_entity_poly.entity_id
_entity_poly.type
_entity_poly.pdbx_seq_one_letter_code
_entity_poly.pdbx_strand_id
1 'polypeptide(L)'
;AMRSGRLHVAGFNTGSNPIAVSCAGFVPFGMMAYDDGSFGYEMEIIVKVDSPIQSAAEIKGKTMAFTSPTSNSGFKAPSAILKGEFGLVAETDFTPVYSGKHDNSILGVYNGDYEIAAIANSVMERMIRRGVIEDGKLRTVYKSPTFPTTGYGHAHNLHPELVAKIKTAFWTFDFDVDAVFKKEFAKADRFVGIRHKNDWAVIRQIDTANGVSYDCK
;
A
#
# COMPACT_ATOMS: atom_id res chain seq x y z
N ALA A 1 -7.63 -3.36 18.91
CA ALA A 1 -6.63 -3.77 19.91
C ALA A 1 -5.91 -2.53 20.52
N MET A 2 -5.41 -1.58 19.69
CA MET A 2 -4.69 -0.39 20.19
C MET A 2 -5.61 0.50 21.05
N ARG A 3 -6.80 0.85 20.54
CA ARG A 3 -7.80 1.64 21.28
C ARG A 3 -8.19 1.03 22.65
N SER A 4 -8.14 -0.29 22.77
CA SER A 4 -8.44 -1.01 24.02
C SER A 4 -7.21 -1.29 24.89
N GLY A 5 -6.07 -0.72 24.60
CA GLY A 5 -4.83 -0.89 25.36
C GLY A 5 -4.16 -2.28 25.26
N ARG A 6 -4.58 -3.11 24.30
CA ARG A 6 -4.04 -4.47 24.09
C ARG A 6 -2.96 -4.56 23.00
N LEU A 7 -2.68 -3.45 22.31
CA LEU A 7 -1.65 -3.34 21.29
C LEU A 7 -0.92 -2.02 21.49
N HIS A 8 0.37 -2.07 21.66
CA HIS A 8 1.18 -0.91 22.05
C HIS A 8 2.07 -0.39 20.92
N VAL A 9 2.54 -1.27 20.05
CA VAL A 9 3.35 -0.94 18.86
C VAL A 9 2.79 -1.68 17.66
N ALA A 10 2.68 -1.00 16.52
CA ALA A 10 2.16 -1.59 15.29
C ALA A 10 2.72 -0.92 14.05
N GLY A 11 2.66 -1.64 12.91
CA GLY A 11 2.73 -1.07 11.57
C GLY A 11 1.33 -1.07 10.95
N PHE A 12 0.88 0.09 10.48
CA PHE A 12 -0.34 0.20 9.70
C PHE A 12 -0.02 0.48 8.23
N ASN A 13 -0.68 -0.23 7.33
CA ASN A 13 -0.52 0.03 5.90
C ASN A 13 -0.91 1.47 5.55
N THR A 14 -0.48 1.92 4.39
CA THR A 14 -0.66 3.29 3.90
C THR A 14 -2.10 3.77 4.01
N GLY A 15 -3.06 2.97 3.56
CA GLY A 15 -4.48 3.36 3.50
C GLY A 15 -5.21 3.30 4.85
N SER A 16 -4.76 2.48 5.82
CA SER A 16 -5.37 2.42 7.16
C SER A 16 -4.69 3.31 8.19
N ASN A 17 -3.54 3.89 7.85
CA ASN A 17 -2.77 4.74 8.76
C ASN A 17 -3.56 5.98 9.22
N PRO A 18 -4.23 6.78 8.34
CA PRO A 18 -4.97 7.96 8.78
C PRO A 18 -6.09 7.67 9.77
N ILE A 19 -6.86 6.60 9.54
CA ILE A 19 -7.93 6.23 10.48
C ILE A 19 -7.37 5.68 11.80
N ALA A 20 -6.23 4.99 11.77
CA ALA A 20 -5.57 4.55 12.99
C ALA A 20 -5.10 5.73 13.85
N VAL A 21 -4.58 6.79 13.23
CA VAL A 21 -4.21 8.05 13.90
C VAL A 21 -5.45 8.70 14.50
N SER A 22 -6.51 8.87 13.71
CA SER A 22 -7.73 9.56 14.16
C SER A 22 -8.50 8.78 15.22
N CYS A 23 -8.60 7.45 15.09
CA CYS A 23 -9.57 6.67 15.85
C CYS A 23 -8.98 5.66 16.84
N ALA A 24 -7.69 5.31 16.73
CA ALA A 24 -7.08 4.30 17.59
C ALA A 24 -6.03 4.86 18.55
N GLY A 25 -5.74 6.16 18.48
CA GLY A 25 -4.66 6.78 19.25
C GLY A 25 -3.28 6.30 18.78
N PHE A 26 -3.13 6.00 17.51
CA PHE A 26 -1.86 5.63 16.90
C PHE A 26 -1.00 6.86 16.65
N VAL A 27 0.24 6.81 17.10
CA VAL A 27 1.24 7.87 16.90
C VAL A 27 2.35 7.32 15.99
N PRO A 28 2.27 7.54 14.67
CA PRO A 28 3.28 7.08 13.74
C PRO A 28 4.56 7.90 13.91
N PHE A 29 5.73 7.22 13.83
CA PHE A 29 7.02 7.87 13.98
C PHE A 29 8.03 7.50 12.88
N GLY A 30 7.86 6.37 12.20
CA GLY A 30 8.84 5.90 11.22
C GLY A 30 8.25 5.05 10.12
N MET A 31 9.00 4.92 9.04
CA MET A 31 8.77 3.98 7.95
C MET A 31 10.09 3.44 7.41
N MET A 32 10.06 2.32 6.67
CA MET A 32 11.24 1.79 6.00
C MET A 32 11.65 2.69 4.83
N ALA A 33 12.95 2.85 4.64
CA ALA A 33 13.55 3.53 3.51
C ALA A 33 14.60 2.64 2.83
N TYR A 34 15.03 3.05 1.63
CA TYR A 34 16.02 2.37 0.82
C TYR A 34 17.42 2.97 1.04
N ASP A 35 18.44 2.28 0.55
CA ASP A 35 19.84 2.66 0.65
C ASP A 35 20.17 4.03 0.02
N ASP A 36 19.44 4.42 -1.02
CA ASP A 36 19.54 5.74 -1.66
C ASP A 36 18.78 6.85 -0.90
N GLY A 37 18.17 6.52 0.25
CA GLY A 37 17.37 7.42 1.07
C GLY A 37 15.94 7.64 0.54
N SER A 38 15.60 7.07 -0.60
CA SER A 38 14.22 7.09 -1.10
C SER A 38 13.33 6.20 -0.25
N PHE A 39 12.02 6.46 -0.29
CA PHE A 39 11.02 5.64 0.38
C PHE A 39 9.72 5.68 -0.43
N GLY A 40 8.90 4.69 -0.19
CA GLY A 40 7.59 4.65 -0.82
C GLY A 40 7.42 3.50 -1.82
N TYR A 41 6.28 3.54 -2.48
CA TYR A 41 5.89 2.59 -3.52
C TYR A 41 4.87 3.24 -4.44
N GLU A 42 4.66 2.69 -5.63
CA GLU A 42 3.62 3.15 -6.53
C GLU A 42 2.47 2.15 -6.62
N MET A 43 1.28 2.67 -6.86
CA MET A 43 0.16 1.87 -7.36
C MET A 43 0.35 1.68 -8.86
N GLU A 44 0.21 0.45 -9.30
CA GLU A 44 0.19 0.11 -10.71
C GLU A 44 -1.11 -0.58 -11.08
N ILE A 45 -1.64 -0.25 -12.26
CA ILE A 45 -2.69 -1.03 -12.91
C ILE A 45 -1.99 -1.93 -13.91
N ILE A 46 -2.14 -3.24 -13.72
CA ILE A 46 -1.44 -4.27 -14.50
C ILE A 46 -2.37 -5.10 -15.33
N VAL A 47 -1.84 -5.59 -16.44
CA VAL A 47 -2.46 -6.55 -17.36
C VAL A 47 -1.43 -7.61 -17.79
N LYS A 48 -1.84 -8.69 -18.44
CA LYS A 48 -0.89 -9.59 -19.10
C LYS A 48 -0.15 -8.85 -20.21
N VAL A 49 1.08 -9.27 -20.51
CA VAL A 49 1.93 -8.63 -21.53
C VAL A 49 1.27 -8.65 -22.91
N ASP A 50 0.52 -9.70 -23.25
CA ASP A 50 -0.20 -9.90 -24.50
C ASP A 50 -1.64 -9.34 -24.51
N SER A 51 -2.07 -8.68 -23.43
CA SER A 51 -3.38 -8.05 -23.32
C SER A 51 -3.56 -6.95 -24.38
N PRO A 52 -4.75 -6.84 -25.01
CA PRO A 52 -5.05 -5.74 -25.91
C PRO A 52 -5.17 -4.37 -25.21
N ILE A 53 -5.38 -4.35 -23.88
CA ILE A 53 -5.57 -3.13 -23.08
C ILE A 53 -4.24 -2.38 -22.99
N GLN A 54 -4.18 -1.16 -23.51
CA GLN A 54 -2.96 -0.34 -23.57
C GLN A 54 -2.92 0.78 -22.52
N SER A 55 -4.07 1.17 -21.96
CA SER A 55 -4.19 2.26 -21.00
C SER A 55 -5.32 2.02 -20.00
N ALA A 56 -5.29 2.76 -18.88
CA ALA A 56 -6.35 2.71 -17.89
C ALA A 56 -7.72 3.21 -18.41
N ALA A 57 -7.75 4.00 -19.48
CA ALA A 57 -8.99 4.45 -20.11
C ALA A 57 -9.80 3.29 -20.74
N GLU A 58 -9.13 2.18 -21.07
CA GLU A 58 -9.75 1.03 -21.75
C GLU A 58 -10.35 -0.01 -20.79
N ILE A 59 -10.43 0.33 -19.50
CA ILE A 59 -11.02 -0.55 -18.46
C ILE A 59 -12.55 -0.63 -18.58
N LYS A 60 -13.18 0.29 -19.28
CA LYS A 60 -14.63 0.32 -19.43
C LYS A 60 -15.18 -1.01 -19.98
N GLY A 61 -16.19 -1.56 -19.30
CA GLY A 61 -16.80 -2.84 -19.63
C GLY A 61 -15.99 -4.08 -19.22
N LYS A 62 -14.87 -3.91 -18.53
CA LYS A 62 -13.98 -5.00 -18.11
C LYS A 62 -14.19 -5.40 -16.65
N THR A 63 -13.59 -6.53 -16.28
CA THR A 63 -13.49 -6.96 -14.87
C THR A 63 -12.11 -6.58 -14.33
N MET A 64 -12.11 -5.80 -13.24
CA MET A 64 -10.89 -5.34 -12.59
C MET A 64 -10.78 -5.86 -11.17
N ALA A 65 -9.66 -6.49 -10.83
CA ALA A 65 -9.40 -6.95 -9.48
C ALA A 65 -8.84 -5.83 -8.59
N PHE A 66 -9.52 -5.62 -7.47
CA PHE A 66 -9.05 -4.87 -6.32
C PHE A 66 -8.62 -5.82 -5.20
N THR A 67 -7.89 -5.33 -4.20
CA THR A 67 -7.48 -6.15 -3.06
C THR A 67 -8.53 -6.15 -1.95
N SER A 68 -8.61 -5.04 -1.21
CA SER A 68 -9.58 -4.85 -0.12
C SER A 68 -9.94 -3.37 0.01
N PRO A 69 -11.11 -3.02 0.56
CA PRO A 69 -11.57 -1.62 0.69
C PRO A 69 -10.65 -0.70 1.50
N THR A 70 -9.82 -1.24 2.38
CA THR A 70 -8.86 -0.47 3.19
C THR A 70 -7.49 -0.30 2.54
N SER A 71 -7.22 -1.00 1.42
CA SER A 71 -5.94 -0.90 0.71
C SER A 71 -5.85 0.43 -0.04
N ASN A 72 -4.72 1.14 0.10
CA ASN A 72 -4.47 2.33 -0.69
C ASN A 72 -4.30 1.99 -2.18
N SER A 73 -3.26 1.26 -2.55
CA SER A 73 -2.96 0.93 -3.95
C SER A 73 -3.85 -0.16 -4.55
N GLY A 74 -4.50 -0.97 -3.70
CA GLY A 74 -5.38 -2.04 -4.18
C GLY A 74 -6.85 -1.64 -4.29
N PHE A 75 -7.24 -0.42 -3.87
CA PHE A 75 -8.62 0.04 -3.98
C PHE A 75 -8.77 1.57 -3.98
N LYS A 76 -8.34 2.27 -2.91
CA LYS A 76 -8.66 3.70 -2.73
C LYS A 76 -8.04 4.59 -3.80
N ALA A 77 -6.74 4.45 -4.05
CA ALA A 77 -6.03 5.25 -5.04
C ALA A 77 -6.51 4.94 -6.47
N PRO A 78 -6.60 3.69 -6.94
CA PRO A 78 -7.10 3.42 -8.26
C PRO A 78 -8.55 3.88 -8.45
N SER A 79 -9.43 3.75 -7.45
CA SER A 79 -10.81 4.24 -7.53
C SER A 79 -10.87 5.76 -7.71
N ALA A 80 -10.07 6.51 -6.93
CA ALA A 80 -10.01 7.97 -7.03
C ALA A 80 -9.42 8.42 -8.38
N ILE A 81 -8.36 7.76 -8.84
CA ILE A 81 -7.67 8.07 -10.10
C ILE A 81 -8.56 7.73 -11.30
N LEU A 82 -9.15 6.54 -11.33
CA LEU A 82 -10.03 6.13 -12.43
C LEU A 82 -11.22 7.08 -12.57
N LYS A 83 -11.81 7.50 -11.45
CA LYS A 83 -12.90 8.48 -11.44
C LYS A 83 -12.42 9.88 -11.83
N GLY A 84 -11.30 10.35 -11.27
CA GLY A 84 -10.83 11.72 -11.44
C GLY A 84 -10.18 11.99 -12.79
N GLU A 85 -9.37 11.06 -13.30
CA GLU A 85 -8.61 11.24 -14.53
C GLU A 85 -9.31 10.67 -15.78
N PHE A 86 -10.07 9.56 -15.60
CA PHE A 86 -10.67 8.84 -16.73
C PHE A 86 -12.20 8.85 -16.72
N GLY A 87 -12.84 9.39 -15.68
CA GLY A 87 -14.30 9.39 -15.55
C GLY A 87 -14.91 8.00 -15.34
N LEU A 88 -14.11 7.00 -14.93
CA LEU A 88 -14.54 5.61 -14.78
C LEU A 88 -14.90 5.29 -13.33
N VAL A 89 -16.10 4.78 -13.12
CA VAL A 89 -16.65 4.45 -11.80
C VAL A 89 -16.93 2.94 -11.73
N ALA A 90 -16.43 2.31 -10.67
CA ALA A 90 -16.70 0.91 -10.37
C ALA A 90 -18.21 0.65 -10.25
N GLU A 91 -18.67 -0.53 -10.59
CA GLU A 91 -20.08 -0.97 -10.68
C GLU A 91 -20.90 -0.28 -11.79
N THR A 92 -20.43 0.85 -12.33
CA THR A 92 -21.09 1.59 -13.42
C THR A 92 -20.39 1.37 -14.74
N ASP A 93 -19.08 1.60 -14.77
CA ASP A 93 -18.29 1.54 -16.02
C ASP A 93 -17.48 0.26 -16.14
N PHE A 94 -17.18 -0.42 -15.05
CA PHE A 94 -16.45 -1.70 -15.01
C PHE A 94 -16.89 -2.53 -13.79
N THR A 95 -16.67 -3.84 -13.84
CA THR A 95 -17.03 -4.76 -12.78
C THR A 95 -15.86 -4.96 -11.81
N PRO A 96 -15.94 -4.49 -10.56
CA PRO A 96 -14.91 -4.74 -9.56
C PRO A 96 -15.05 -6.16 -8.98
N VAL A 97 -13.91 -6.81 -8.73
CA VAL A 97 -13.81 -8.04 -7.94
C VAL A 97 -12.76 -7.87 -6.84
N TYR A 98 -12.88 -8.57 -5.72
CA TYR A 98 -11.97 -8.42 -4.59
C TYR A 98 -11.15 -9.70 -4.36
N SER A 99 -9.85 -9.63 -4.59
CA SER A 99 -8.91 -10.74 -4.44
C SER A 99 -8.43 -10.99 -3.01
N GLY A 100 -8.67 -10.01 -2.11
CA GLY A 100 -8.25 -10.02 -0.72
C GLY A 100 -6.86 -9.42 -0.48
N LYS A 101 -5.88 -9.64 -1.38
CA LYS A 101 -4.50 -9.13 -1.25
C LYS A 101 -3.79 -9.01 -2.60
N HIS A 102 -2.69 -8.24 -2.62
CA HIS A 102 -1.93 -7.97 -3.85
C HIS A 102 -1.40 -9.22 -4.54
N ASP A 103 -0.87 -10.19 -3.78
CA ASP A 103 -0.36 -11.45 -4.33
C ASP A 103 -1.43 -12.17 -5.15
N ASN A 104 -2.66 -12.24 -4.64
CA ASN A 104 -3.77 -12.89 -5.35
C ASN A 104 -4.17 -12.10 -6.60
N SER A 105 -4.20 -10.76 -6.54
CA SER A 105 -4.48 -9.92 -7.71
C SER A 105 -3.44 -10.15 -8.81
N ILE A 106 -2.16 -10.17 -8.44
CA ILE A 106 -1.05 -10.37 -9.37
C ILE A 106 -1.10 -11.77 -9.99
N LEU A 107 -1.28 -12.82 -9.17
CA LEU A 107 -1.42 -14.19 -9.66
C LEU A 107 -2.65 -14.36 -10.55
N GLY A 108 -3.76 -13.73 -10.20
CA GLY A 108 -4.98 -13.81 -11.01
C GLY A 108 -4.81 -13.20 -12.40
N VAL A 109 -4.08 -12.07 -12.53
CA VAL A 109 -3.74 -11.53 -13.85
C VAL A 109 -2.72 -12.42 -14.56
N TYR A 110 -1.69 -12.90 -13.85
CA TYR A 110 -0.65 -13.77 -14.40
C TYR A 110 -1.24 -15.07 -14.99
N ASN A 111 -2.18 -15.69 -14.29
CA ASN A 111 -2.85 -16.92 -14.69
C ASN A 111 -4.00 -16.67 -15.69
N GLY A 112 -4.50 -15.43 -15.81
CA GLY A 112 -5.62 -15.08 -16.69
C GLY A 112 -7.00 -15.19 -16.03
N ASP A 113 -7.07 -15.29 -14.70
CA ASP A 113 -8.33 -15.28 -13.94
C ASP A 113 -8.95 -13.88 -13.91
N TYR A 114 -8.11 -12.84 -13.98
CA TYR A 114 -8.50 -11.43 -14.09
C TYR A 114 -7.85 -10.79 -15.31
N GLU A 115 -8.60 -9.93 -16.01
CA GLU A 115 -8.04 -9.16 -17.13
C GLU A 115 -7.10 -8.04 -16.65
N ILE A 116 -7.44 -7.42 -15.52
CA ILE A 116 -6.82 -6.19 -14.99
C ILE A 116 -6.77 -6.27 -13.48
N ALA A 117 -5.74 -5.71 -12.87
CA ALA A 117 -5.69 -5.54 -11.42
C ALA A 117 -4.96 -4.26 -11.01
N ALA A 118 -5.38 -3.68 -9.86
CA ALA A 118 -4.63 -2.62 -9.19
C ALA A 118 -3.78 -3.21 -8.06
N ILE A 119 -2.49 -2.91 -8.07
CA ILE A 119 -1.51 -3.53 -7.17
C ILE A 119 -0.52 -2.51 -6.59
N ALA A 120 0.28 -2.94 -5.62
CA ALA A 120 1.51 -2.26 -5.21
C ALA A 120 2.69 -2.84 -5.99
N ASN A 121 3.46 -1.99 -6.67
CA ASN A 121 4.63 -2.40 -7.46
C ASN A 121 5.63 -3.22 -6.63
N SER A 122 5.87 -2.81 -5.38
CA SER A 122 6.78 -3.49 -4.45
C SER A 122 6.40 -4.96 -4.17
N VAL A 123 5.10 -5.30 -4.25
CA VAL A 123 4.64 -6.69 -4.12
C VAL A 123 4.95 -7.47 -5.39
N MET A 124 4.68 -6.91 -6.57
CA MET A 124 5.01 -7.55 -7.85
C MET A 124 6.51 -7.80 -7.98
N GLU A 125 7.35 -6.80 -7.69
CA GLU A 125 8.80 -6.95 -7.68
C GLU A 125 9.29 -8.05 -6.73
N ARG A 126 8.68 -8.15 -5.53
CA ARG A 126 8.99 -9.22 -4.58
C ARG A 126 8.62 -10.60 -5.11
N MET A 127 7.46 -10.73 -5.77
CA MET A 127 7.03 -11.99 -6.37
C MET A 127 7.95 -12.44 -7.51
N ILE A 128 8.42 -11.50 -8.33
CA ILE A 128 9.43 -11.76 -9.37
C ILE A 128 10.74 -12.24 -8.73
N ARG A 129 11.27 -11.51 -7.73
CA ARG A 129 12.51 -11.90 -7.04
C ARG A 129 12.43 -13.29 -6.38
N ARG A 130 11.24 -13.70 -5.94
CA ARG A 130 10.99 -15.03 -5.37
C ARG A 130 10.78 -16.12 -6.42
N GLY A 131 10.70 -15.77 -7.70
CA GLY A 131 10.37 -16.71 -8.78
C GLY A 131 8.94 -17.22 -8.74
N VAL A 132 8.02 -16.50 -8.09
CA VAL A 132 6.58 -16.84 -8.05
C VAL A 132 5.90 -16.51 -9.37
N ILE A 133 6.34 -15.45 -10.03
CA ILE A 133 5.97 -15.07 -11.39
C ILE A 133 7.23 -14.76 -12.19
N GLU A 134 7.18 -14.98 -13.50
CA GLU A 134 8.26 -14.64 -14.41
C GLU A 134 8.23 -13.14 -14.72
N ASP A 135 9.43 -12.53 -14.82
CA ASP A 135 9.56 -11.15 -15.28
C ASP A 135 9.11 -11.00 -16.74
N GLY A 136 8.55 -9.84 -17.08
CA GLY A 136 8.07 -9.53 -18.43
C GLY A 136 6.74 -10.20 -18.83
N LYS A 137 6.10 -10.99 -17.97
CA LYS A 137 4.79 -11.59 -18.27
C LYS A 137 3.60 -10.67 -17.95
N LEU A 138 3.84 -9.65 -17.15
CA LEU A 138 2.86 -8.62 -16.82
C LEU A 138 3.34 -7.27 -17.34
N ARG A 139 2.40 -6.39 -17.64
CA ARG A 139 2.66 -5.03 -18.12
C ARG A 139 1.83 -4.03 -17.35
N THR A 140 2.47 -2.90 -17.00
CA THR A 140 1.80 -1.76 -16.35
C THR A 140 1.17 -0.86 -17.40
N VAL A 141 -0.11 -0.54 -17.24
CA VAL A 141 -0.88 0.37 -18.09
C VAL A 141 -1.17 1.71 -17.42
N TYR A 142 -0.95 1.81 -16.11
CA TYR A 142 -0.98 3.05 -15.34
C TYR A 142 -0.07 2.94 -14.11
N LYS A 143 0.63 4.02 -13.80
CA LYS A 143 1.50 4.14 -12.63
C LYS A 143 1.22 5.45 -11.89
N SER A 144 0.97 5.37 -10.59
CA SER A 144 0.72 6.54 -9.76
C SER A 144 2.00 7.27 -9.35
N PRO A 145 1.90 8.49 -8.81
CA PRO A 145 2.94 9.06 -7.98
C PRO A 145 3.30 8.15 -6.79
N THR A 146 4.46 8.37 -6.20
CA THR A 146 4.94 7.62 -5.03
C THR A 146 4.09 7.89 -3.79
N PHE A 147 3.69 6.83 -3.11
CA PHE A 147 2.98 6.86 -1.83
C PHE A 147 3.90 6.45 -0.68
N PRO A 148 3.68 6.96 0.56
CA PRO A 148 4.37 6.47 1.74
C PRO A 148 4.03 4.98 1.98
N THR A 149 4.97 4.23 2.55
CA THR A 149 4.76 2.82 2.85
C THR A 149 4.01 2.61 4.18
N THR A 150 4.17 1.43 4.79
CA THR A 150 3.68 1.15 6.14
C THR A 150 4.28 2.14 7.14
N GLY A 151 3.41 2.85 7.87
CA GLY A 151 3.82 3.68 8.99
C GLY A 151 3.89 2.87 10.28
N TYR A 152 5.06 2.87 10.91
CA TYR A 152 5.28 2.27 12.23
C TYR A 152 5.06 3.29 13.33
N GLY A 153 4.43 2.88 14.43
CA GLY A 153 4.07 3.79 15.49
C GLY A 153 3.69 3.08 16.78
N HIS A 154 3.36 3.89 17.77
CA HIS A 154 2.99 3.43 19.11
C HIS A 154 1.63 3.96 19.55
N ALA A 155 1.07 3.40 20.61
CA ALA A 155 -0.13 3.93 21.26
C ALA A 155 0.21 5.27 21.96
N HIS A 156 -0.71 6.25 21.87
CA HIS A 156 -0.51 7.61 22.37
C HIS A 156 -0.28 7.71 23.88
N ASN A 157 -0.75 6.73 24.64
CA ASN A 157 -0.75 6.71 26.10
C ASN A 157 0.43 5.94 26.73
N LEU A 158 1.47 5.64 25.96
CA LEU A 158 2.68 5.00 26.51
C LEU A 158 3.53 5.99 27.31
N HIS A 159 4.21 5.47 28.33
CA HIS A 159 5.17 6.27 29.11
C HIS A 159 6.29 6.79 28.19
N PRO A 160 6.71 8.08 28.34
CA PRO A 160 7.71 8.68 27.45
C PRO A 160 9.03 7.93 27.36
N GLU A 161 9.53 7.37 28.46
CA GLU A 161 10.76 6.57 28.45
C GLU A 161 10.63 5.29 27.61
N LEU A 162 9.45 4.64 27.66
CA LEU A 162 9.18 3.46 26.82
C LEU A 162 9.10 3.86 25.35
N VAL A 163 8.46 4.98 25.04
CA VAL A 163 8.42 5.52 23.67
C VAL A 163 9.84 5.79 23.16
N ALA A 164 10.71 6.38 23.97
CA ALA A 164 12.10 6.62 23.59
C ALA A 164 12.84 5.30 23.29
N LYS A 165 12.70 4.29 24.15
CA LYS A 165 13.29 2.95 23.92
C LYS A 165 12.78 2.28 22.65
N ILE A 166 11.47 2.35 22.40
CA ILE A 166 10.86 1.82 21.19
C ILE A 166 11.46 2.49 19.95
N LYS A 167 11.49 3.81 19.91
CA LYS A 167 12.08 4.56 18.80
C LYS A 167 13.55 4.23 18.59
N THR A 168 14.34 4.16 19.68
CA THR A 168 15.74 3.77 19.60
C THR A 168 15.90 2.39 18.95
N ALA A 169 15.10 1.40 19.35
CA ALA A 169 15.15 0.06 18.78
C ALA A 169 14.87 0.05 17.27
N PHE A 170 13.98 0.93 16.78
CA PHE A 170 13.76 1.08 15.34
C PHE A 170 14.94 1.77 14.64
N TRP A 171 15.49 2.85 15.23
CA TRP A 171 16.60 3.61 14.63
C TRP A 171 17.92 2.86 14.60
N THR A 172 18.09 1.89 15.50
CA THR A 172 19.30 1.06 15.59
C THR A 172 19.07 -0.37 15.07
N PHE A 173 17.94 -0.62 14.43
CA PHE A 173 17.63 -1.95 13.90
C PHE A 173 18.60 -2.30 12.77
N ASP A 174 19.27 -3.44 12.91
CA ASP A 174 20.16 -3.99 11.90
C ASP A 174 19.36 -4.81 10.87
N PHE A 175 19.25 -4.29 9.66
CA PHE A 175 18.53 -4.96 8.56
C PHE A 175 19.25 -6.20 8.04
N ASP A 176 20.49 -6.39 8.36
CA ASP A 176 21.31 -7.56 7.97
C ASP A 176 21.27 -8.70 8.99
N VAL A 177 20.66 -8.50 10.15
CA VAL A 177 20.60 -9.47 11.26
C VAL A 177 19.90 -10.79 10.89
N ASP A 178 18.95 -10.73 9.97
CA ASP A 178 18.14 -11.89 9.58
C ASP A 178 18.06 -12.04 8.05
N ALA A 179 18.52 -13.17 7.54
CA ALA A 179 18.57 -13.46 6.10
C ALA A 179 17.18 -13.50 5.46
N VAL A 180 16.14 -13.92 6.20
CA VAL A 180 14.76 -13.93 5.71
C VAL A 180 14.25 -12.51 5.61
N PHE A 181 14.46 -11.70 6.65
CA PHE A 181 14.09 -10.28 6.64
C PHE A 181 14.75 -9.53 5.49
N LYS A 182 16.06 -9.71 5.33
CA LYS A 182 16.83 -9.12 4.22
C LYS A 182 16.29 -9.53 2.85
N LYS A 183 15.94 -10.79 2.66
CA LYS A 183 15.33 -11.30 1.41
C LYS A 183 13.96 -10.67 1.14
N GLU A 184 13.15 -10.50 2.18
CA GLU A 184 11.80 -9.92 2.06
C GLU A 184 11.82 -8.41 1.77
N PHE A 185 12.75 -7.69 2.38
CA PHE A 185 12.89 -6.23 2.30
C PHE A 185 14.24 -5.83 1.69
N ALA A 186 14.64 -6.52 0.62
CA ALA A 186 15.98 -6.47 0.02
C ALA A 186 16.49 -5.06 -0.32
N LYS A 187 15.61 -4.09 -0.53
CA LYS A 187 15.97 -2.69 -0.81
C LYS A 187 15.94 -1.79 0.44
N ALA A 188 15.30 -2.23 1.53
CA ALA A 188 15.24 -1.45 2.76
C ALA A 188 16.46 -1.71 3.62
N ASP A 189 17.11 -0.65 4.10
CA ASP A 189 18.29 -0.75 4.96
C ASP A 189 18.17 0.06 6.26
N ARG A 190 17.11 0.85 6.40
CA ARG A 190 16.90 1.69 7.58
C ARG A 190 15.42 2.02 7.82
N PHE A 191 15.12 2.47 9.03
CA PHE A 191 13.93 3.23 9.30
C PHE A 191 14.22 4.73 9.26
N VAL A 192 13.29 5.53 8.71
CA VAL A 192 13.38 6.98 8.68
C VAL A 192 12.21 7.60 9.45
N GLY A 193 12.45 8.78 10.05
CA GLY A 193 11.43 9.55 10.74
C GLY A 193 10.39 10.11 9.75
N ILE A 194 9.13 10.14 10.16
CA ILE A 194 8.02 10.64 9.36
C ILE A 194 7.35 11.85 9.99
N ARG A 195 6.79 12.71 9.15
CA ARG A 195 5.87 13.78 9.52
C ARG A 195 4.51 13.45 8.95
N HIS A 196 3.72 12.66 9.69
CA HIS A 196 2.46 12.09 9.23
C HIS A 196 1.52 13.14 8.58
N LYS A 197 1.45 14.37 9.13
CA LYS A 197 0.64 15.44 8.56
C LYS A 197 1.02 15.75 7.10
N ASN A 198 2.31 15.67 6.76
CA ASN A 198 2.83 16.00 5.44
C ASN A 198 2.88 14.75 4.55
N ASP A 199 3.51 13.68 5.05
CA ASP A 199 3.82 12.49 4.26
C ASP A 199 2.56 11.70 3.87
N TRP A 200 1.49 11.79 4.68
CA TRP A 200 0.17 11.19 4.37
C TRP A 200 -0.86 12.20 3.82
N ALA A 201 -0.45 13.40 3.40
CA ALA A 201 -1.38 14.38 2.85
C ALA A 201 -2.11 13.85 1.61
N VAL A 202 -1.40 13.24 0.68
CA VAL A 202 -1.96 12.64 -0.54
C VAL A 202 -2.97 11.54 -0.22
N ILE A 203 -2.71 10.73 0.81
CA ILE A 203 -3.62 9.64 1.20
C ILE A 203 -4.93 10.19 1.74
N ARG A 204 -4.89 11.28 2.53
CA ARG A 204 -6.11 11.95 2.99
C ARG A 204 -6.90 12.59 1.86
N GLN A 205 -6.23 13.12 0.83
CA GLN A 205 -6.90 13.63 -0.38
C GLN A 205 -7.62 12.49 -1.13
N ILE A 206 -6.96 11.34 -1.29
CA ILE A 206 -7.56 10.15 -1.88
C ILE A 206 -8.76 9.66 -1.05
N ASP A 207 -8.63 9.62 0.26
CA ASP A 207 -9.71 9.25 1.17
C ASP A 207 -10.90 10.20 1.03
N THR A 208 -10.65 11.51 0.97
CA THR A 208 -11.70 12.53 0.75
C THR A 208 -12.39 12.34 -0.60
N ALA A 209 -11.63 12.08 -1.68
CA ALA A 209 -12.19 11.85 -3.02
C ALA A 209 -13.09 10.59 -3.07
N ASN A 210 -12.79 9.58 -2.24
CA ASN A 210 -13.61 8.38 -2.07
C ASN A 210 -14.73 8.52 -1.01
N GLY A 211 -14.93 9.71 -0.41
CA GLY A 211 -15.94 9.92 0.63
C GLY A 211 -15.63 9.20 1.95
N VAL A 212 -14.37 8.85 2.20
CA VAL A 212 -13.97 8.20 3.46
C VAL A 212 -14.01 9.22 4.59
N SER A 213 -14.77 8.94 5.63
CA SER A 213 -14.78 9.70 6.89
C SER A 213 -13.89 9.02 7.95
N TYR A 214 -13.29 9.83 8.79
CA TYR A 214 -12.54 9.38 9.97
C TYR A 214 -13.37 9.44 11.26
N ASP A 215 -14.68 9.31 11.13
CA ASP A 215 -15.60 9.26 12.27
C ASP A 215 -15.39 7.98 13.07
N CYS A 216 -15.02 8.14 14.33
CA CYS A 216 -14.64 7.05 15.23
C CYS A 216 -15.88 6.48 15.95
N LYS A 217 -16.76 5.81 15.25
CA LYS A 217 -17.92 5.13 15.83
C LYS A 217 -17.55 3.86 16.61
#